data_6facb4d3543c3ceacd5bf81429515924
#
_entry.id   6facb4d3543c3ceacd5bf81429515924
#
_cell.length_a   1.000
_cell.length_b   1.000
_cell.length_c   1.000
_cell.angle_alpha   90.00
_cell.angle_beta   90.00
_cell.angle_gamma   90.00
#
_symmetry.space_group_name_H-M   'P 1'
#
loop_
_entity.id
_entity.type
_entity.pdbx_description
1 polymer ?
#
loop_
_entity_poly.entity_id
_entity_poly.type
_entity_poly.pdbx_seq_one_letter_code
_entity_poly.pdbx_strand_id
1 'polypeptide(L)'
;MKEEKRRYMKKKLSLIILLCIGIGAPAQAGAEAADLGGGIRKEALFAEKETETDGENTKISEIAGRILEHATEQAQEYQEMKDEAQKAEVQKRAMEIKKETDQIRRKAKAKAARQKEEKRMALRNKVVDFALQFEGNPYVYGGTSLTKGADCSGFVMSVFKEFGYSLPRVAGAQYEASRKKDISQIETGDLVFYGSGAISHVALYIGDGKIIHASTSASGIKISDYDYERPAGVGTYLK
;
A
#
# COMPACT_ATOMS: atom_id res chain seq x y z
N MET A 1 5.02 -2.99 27.26
CA MET A 1 4.98 -3.74 25.98
C MET A 1 4.67 -2.90 24.72
N LYS A 2 3.72 -1.93 24.72
CA LYS A 2 3.43 -1.06 23.55
C LYS A 2 4.47 0.04 23.32
N GLU A 3 5.08 0.58 24.37
CA GLU A 3 6.10 1.65 24.24
C GLU A 3 7.46 1.13 23.79
N GLU A 4 7.88 -0.06 24.21
CA GLU A 4 9.15 -0.67 23.76
C GLU A 4 9.13 -0.99 22.26
N LYS A 5 8.00 -1.52 21.75
CA LYS A 5 7.82 -1.71 20.30
C LYS A 5 7.87 -0.41 19.51
N ARG A 6 7.36 0.70 20.09
CA ARG A 6 7.46 2.04 19.47
C ARG A 6 8.88 2.58 19.44
N ARG A 7 9.67 2.37 20.50
CA ARG A 7 11.10 2.76 20.57
C ARG A 7 11.95 1.93 19.62
N TYR A 8 11.69 0.61 19.52
CA TYR A 8 12.39 -0.27 18.58
C TYR A 8 12.11 0.08 17.12
N MET A 9 10.85 0.40 16.78
CA MET A 9 10.49 0.85 15.43
C MET A 9 11.09 2.22 15.08
N LYS A 10 11.12 3.18 16.02
CA LYS A 10 11.77 4.49 15.79
C LYS A 10 13.28 4.36 15.59
N LYS A 11 13.98 3.48 16.34
CA LYS A 11 15.41 3.23 16.14
C LYS A 11 15.72 2.58 14.79
N LYS A 12 14.90 1.63 14.31
CA LYS A 12 15.07 1.06 12.97
C LYS A 12 14.78 2.06 11.84
N LEU A 13 13.78 2.92 12.01
CA LEU A 13 13.47 3.97 11.02
C LEU A 13 14.58 5.03 10.92
N SER A 14 15.20 5.42 12.05
CA SER A 14 16.36 6.33 12.07
C SER A 14 17.60 5.73 11.40
N LEU A 15 17.81 4.40 11.55
CA LEU A 15 18.97 3.74 10.94
C LEU A 15 18.83 3.63 9.42
N ILE A 16 17.61 3.47 8.91
CA ILE A 16 17.32 3.40 7.46
C ILE A 16 17.45 4.78 6.81
N ILE A 17 17.08 5.85 7.53
CA ILE A 17 17.21 7.23 7.02
C ILE A 17 18.67 7.68 6.99
N LEU A 18 19.52 7.21 7.93
CA LEU A 18 20.97 7.54 7.91
C LEU A 18 21.72 6.82 6.78
N LEU A 19 21.24 5.67 6.30
CA LEU A 19 21.88 4.96 5.18
C LEU A 19 21.51 5.54 3.79
N CYS A 20 20.41 6.30 3.69
CA CYS A 20 19.98 6.90 2.42
C CYS A 20 20.56 8.29 2.14
N ILE A 21 21.27 8.92 3.09
CA ILE A 21 21.85 10.27 2.94
C ILE A 21 23.36 10.23 2.69
N GLY A 22 23.97 9.04 2.66
CA GLY A 22 25.43 8.85 2.51
C GLY A 22 25.98 8.78 1.09
N ILE A 23 25.19 9.07 0.05
CA ILE A 23 25.68 9.09 -1.34
C ILE A 23 25.52 10.50 -1.90
N GLY A 24 26.53 11.35 -1.64
CA GLY A 24 26.61 12.62 -2.35
C GLY A 24 27.15 13.79 -1.54
N ALA A 25 28.42 13.77 -1.15
CA ALA A 25 29.23 14.97 -0.98
C ALA A 25 30.70 14.56 -0.81
N PRO A 26 31.69 15.25 -1.45
CA PRO A 26 33.09 15.00 -1.19
C PRO A 26 33.43 15.59 0.18
N ALA A 27 33.68 14.73 1.15
CA ALA A 27 34.18 15.15 2.44
C ALA A 27 35.68 15.48 2.31
N GLN A 28 35.99 16.76 2.32
CA GLN A 28 37.26 17.22 2.86
C GLN A 28 37.24 16.98 4.38
N ALA A 29 37.92 15.96 4.81
CA ALA A 29 38.32 15.80 6.20
C ALA A 29 39.72 15.30 6.18
N GLY A 30 40.63 16.18 6.58
CA GLY A 30 41.99 15.82 6.94
C GLY A 30 41.97 14.79 8.05
N ALA A 31 42.58 13.66 7.80
CA ALA A 31 43.07 12.74 8.81
C ALA A 31 44.47 12.33 8.33
N GLU A 32 45.47 12.66 9.13
CA GLU A 32 46.80 12.14 9.05
C GLU A 32 46.77 10.62 8.90
N ALA A 33 47.00 10.14 7.70
CA ALA A 33 47.39 8.78 7.45
C ALA A 33 48.89 8.82 7.19
N ALA A 34 49.61 8.14 8.05
CA ALA A 34 51.04 7.98 8.00
C ALA A 34 51.50 7.67 6.58
N ASP A 35 52.36 8.53 6.10
CA ASP A 35 53.17 8.41 4.91
C ASP A 35 54.04 7.14 4.98
N LEU A 36 53.59 6.08 4.31
CA LEU A 36 54.39 4.92 3.94
C LEU A 36 54.36 4.75 2.41
N GLY A 37 54.36 5.87 1.70
CA GLY A 37 54.62 5.95 0.27
C GLY A 37 55.92 6.69 0.04
N GLY A 38 57.02 6.03 0.34
CA GLY A 38 58.34 6.54 -0.04
C GLY A 38 58.39 6.75 -1.54
N GLY A 39 58.01 7.96 -1.97
CA GLY A 39 58.37 8.46 -3.28
C GLY A 39 59.86 8.40 -3.44
N ILE A 40 60.34 7.39 -4.15
CA ILE A 40 61.72 7.33 -4.61
C ILE A 40 61.85 8.54 -5.52
N ARG A 41 62.41 9.61 -4.96
CA ARG A 41 62.89 10.77 -5.74
C ARG A 41 63.92 10.26 -6.72
N LYS A 42 63.58 10.30 -8.00
CA LYS A 42 64.48 9.97 -9.14
C LYS A 42 65.75 10.86 -9.23
N GLU A 43 65.95 11.79 -8.30
CA GLU A 43 67.03 12.80 -8.41
C GLU A 43 68.22 12.57 -7.50
N ALA A 44 68.37 11.49 -6.76
CA ALA A 44 69.45 11.30 -5.82
C ALA A 44 70.43 10.15 -6.13
N LEU A 45 70.39 9.60 -7.33
CA LEU A 45 71.29 8.45 -7.66
C LEU A 45 72.12 8.63 -8.94
N PHE A 46 72.32 9.86 -9.39
CA PHE A 46 73.30 10.17 -10.48
C PHE A 46 74.26 11.28 -10.08
N ALA A 47 75.21 10.94 -9.20
CA ALA A 47 76.40 11.64 -9.11
C ALA A 47 77.56 10.66 -8.75
N GLU A 48 78.44 10.51 -9.74
CA GLU A 48 79.79 9.97 -9.67
C GLU A 48 80.03 8.47 -9.52
N LYS A 49 80.27 7.78 -10.63
CA LYS A 49 81.62 7.38 -10.99
C LYS A 49 81.62 6.75 -12.40
N GLU A 50 82.17 7.45 -13.38
CA GLU A 50 82.63 6.89 -14.63
C GLU A 50 83.73 5.89 -14.35
N THR A 51 83.43 4.60 -14.48
CA THR A 51 84.43 3.55 -14.81
C THR A 51 83.71 2.51 -15.68
N GLU A 52 84.34 2.29 -16.85
CA GLU A 52 84.00 1.37 -17.88
C GLU A 52 83.30 0.02 -17.44
N THR A 53 81.97 -0.02 -17.54
CA THR A 53 81.22 -1.26 -17.68
C THR A 53 79.85 -0.95 -18.39
N ASP A 54 79.98 -0.38 -19.60
CA ASP A 54 78.79 0.13 -20.33
C ASP A 54 77.75 -0.98 -20.78
N GLY A 55 78.16 -2.25 -20.80
CA GLY A 55 77.31 -3.32 -21.27
C GLY A 55 76.49 -4.04 -20.20
N GLU A 56 76.94 -4.08 -18.97
CA GLU A 56 76.24 -4.79 -17.88
C GLU A 56 75.19 -3.91 -17.18
N ASN A 57 75.50 -2.63 -16.99
CA ASN A 57 74.56 -1.70 -16.38
C ASN A 57 73.29 -1.43 -17.25
N THR A 58 73.45 -1.47 -18.59
CA THR A 58 72.34 -1.34 -19.52
C THR A 58 71.38 -2.55 -19.42
N LYS A 59 71.91 -3.77 -19.34
CA LYS A 59 71.10 -4.98 -19.15
C LYS A 59 70.38 -5.05 -17.81
N ILE A 60 71.01 -4.59 -16.72
CA ILE A 60 70.40 -4.54 -15.40
C ILE A 60 69.25 -3.52 -15.39
N SER A 61 69.42 -2.36 -16.02
CA SER A 61 68.40 -1.33 -16.15
C SER A 61 67.17 -1.81 -16.96
N GLU A 62 67.39 -2.53 -18.06
CA GLU A 62 66.32 -3.12 -18.88
C GLU A 62 65.56 -4.21 -18.12
N ILE A 63 66.23 -5.07 -17.37
CA ILE A 63 65.61 -6.10 -16.53
C ILE A 63 64.78 -5.45 -15.41
N ALA A 64 65.30 -4.43 -14.73
CA ALA A 64 64.61 -3.70 -13.72
C ALA A 64 63.35 -2.99 -14.26
N GLY A 65 63.45 -2.42 -15.48
CA GLY A 65 62.32 -1.84 -16.20
C GLY A 65 61.19 -2.85 -16.46
N ARG A 66 61.52 -4.04 -17.00
CA ARG A 66 60.54 -5.11 -17.23
C ARG A 66 59.90 -5.65 -15.95
N ILE A 67 60.65 -5.77 -14.87
CA ILE A 67 60.14 -6.20 -13.58
C ILE A 67 59.14 -5.15 -13.02
N LEU A 68 59.48 -3.87 -13.18
CA LEU A 68 58.60 -2.77 -12.73
C LEU A 68 57.33 -2.69 -13.57
N GLU A 69 57.41 -2.83 -14.90
CA GLU A 69 56.25 -2.92 -15.78
C GLU A 69 55.32 -4.08 -15.39
N HIS A 70 55.90 -5.28 -15.25
CA HIS A 70 55.10 -6.47 -14.87
C HIS A 70 54.49 -6.33 -13.48
N ALA A 71 55.18 -5.73 -12.51
CA ALA A 71 54.64 -5.45 -11.18
C ALA A 71 53.49 -4.43 -11.22
N THR A 72 53.58 -3.41 -12.09
CA THR A 72 52.51 -2.42 -12.26
C THR A 72 51.28 -3.02 -12.95
N GLU A 73 51.46 -3.86 -13.97
CA GLU A 73 50.36 -4.59 -14.61
C GLU A 73 49.63 -5.49 -13.60
N GLN A 74 50.37 -6.28 -12.83
CA GLN A 74 49.77 -7.15 -11.80
C GLN A 74 49.01 -6.36 -10.73
N ALA A 75 49.56 -5.20 -10.32
CA ALA A 75 48.87 -4.33 -9.36
C ALA A 75 47.59 -3.73 -9.92
N GLN A 76 47.56 -3.38 -11.20
CA GLN A 76 46.34 -2.91 -11.89
C GLN A 76 45.27 -4.00 -12.00
N GLU A 77 45.64 -5.20 -12.47
CA GLU A 77 44.73 -6.36 -12.54
C GLU A 77 44.14 -6.71 -11.18
N TYR A 78 44.93 -6.70 -10.12
CA TYR A 78 44.45 -6.95 -8.75
C TYR A 78 43.48 -5.87 -8.28
N GLN A 79 43.72 -4.61 -8.61
CA GLN A 79 42.82 -3.52 -8.25
C GLN A 79 41.49 -3.62 -9.02
N GLU A 80 41.52 -3.91 -10.31
CA GLU A 80 40.31 -4.11 -11.14
C GLU A 80 39.47 -5.26 -10.62
N MET A 81 40.10 -6.41 -10.32
CA MET A 81 39.40 -7.57 -9.75
C MET A 81 38.75 -7.23 -8.39
N LYS A 82 39.42 -6.44 -7.57
CA LYS A 82 38.91 -5.98 -6.27
C LYS A 82 37.70 -5.06 -6.42
N ASP A 83 37.77 -4.13 -7.38
CA ASP A 83 36.69 -3.20 -7.67
C ASP A 83 35.46 -3.91 -8.26
N GLU A 84 35.65 -4.91 -9.12
CA GLU A 84 34.58 -5.73 -9.65
C GLU A 84 33.88 -6.56 -8.54
N ALA A 85 34.66 -7.18 -7.67
CA ALA A 85 34.14 -7.93 -6.53
C ALA A 85 33.30 -7.03 -5.59
N GLN A 86 33.78 -5.82 -5.33
CA GLN A 86 33.05 -4.83 -4.53
C GLN A 86 31.76 -4.37 -5.21
N LYS A 87 31.78 -4.12 -6.52
CA LYS A 87 30.58 -3.79 -7.31
C LYS A 87 29.55 -4.91 -7.26
N ALA A 88 29.98 -6.17 -7.42
CA ALA A 88 29.10 -7.33 -7.37
C ALA A 88 28.43 -7.48 -5.99
N GLU A 89 29.16 -7.27 -4.91
CA GLU A 89 28.61 -7.33 -3.55
C GLU A 89 27.58 -6.23 -3.29
N VAL A 90 27.86 -4.99 -3.75
CA VAL A 90 26.93 -3.86 -3.66
C VAL A 90 25.65 -4.13 -4.44
N GLN A 91 25.77 -4.68 -5.66
CA GLN A 91 24.61 -5.04 -6.47
C GLN A 91 23.76 -6.15 -5.83
N LYS A 92 24.41 -7.17 -5.25
CA LYS A 92 23.72 -8.25 -4.52
C LYS A 92 22.93 -7.70 -3.33
N ARG A 93 23.55 -6.85 -2.51
CA ARG A 93 22.88 -6.19 -1.37
C ARG A 93 21.72 -5.30 -1.83
N ALA A 94 21.90 -4.55 -2.92
CA ALA A 94 20.83 -3.72 -3.47
C ALA A 94 19.62 -4.55 -3.93
N MET A 95 19.86 -5.72 -4.55
CA MET A 95 18.79 -6.65 -4.92
C MET A 95 18.06 -7.23 -3.70
N GLU A 96 18.77 -7.59 -2.64
CA GLU A 96 18.17 -8.09 -1.40
C GLU A 96 17.30 -7.03 -0.73
N ILE A 97 17.80 -5.79 -0.62
CA ILE A 97 17.05 -4.65 -0.07
C ILE A 97 15.80 -4.39 -0.91
N LYS A 98 15.90 -4.40 -2.24
CA LYS A 98 14.75 -4.23 -3.15
C LYS A 98 13.71 -5.32 -2.91
N LYS A 99 14.12 -6.59 -2.83
CA LYS A 99 13.21 -7.73 -2.56
C LYS A 99 12.50 -7.59 -1.22
N GLU A 100 13.21 -7.21 -0.17
CA GLU A 100 12.63 -7.00 1.16
C GLU A 100 11.65 -5.81 1.16
N THR A 101 12.03 -4.71 0.53
CA THR A 101 11.18 -3.51 0.38
C THR A 101 9.87 -3.84 -0.36
N ASP A 102 9.95 -4.59 -1.46
CA ASP A 102 8.77 -5.02 -2.22
C ASP A 102 7.85 -5.93 -1.38
N GLN A 103 8.42 -6.83 -0.58
CA GLN A 103 7.64 -7.67 0.34
C GLN A 103 6.92 -6.84 1.41
N ILE A 104 7.61 -5.87 2.02
CA ILE A 104 7.02 -4.96 3.01
C ILE A 104 5.89 -4.16 2.38
N ARG A 105 6.10 -3.62 1.17
CA ARG A 105 5.07 -2.87 0.42
C ARG A 105 3.84 -3.71 0.11
N ARG A 106 4.03 -4.97 -0.34
CA ARG A 106 2.91 -5.91 -0.60
C ARG A 106 2.13 -6.20 0.68
N LYS A 107 2.81 -6.51 1.78
CA LYS A 107 2.17 -6.75 3.09
C LYS A 107 1.41 -5.52 3.60
N ALA A 108 1.97 -4.33 3.47
CA ALA A 108 1.32 -3.08 3.85
C ALA A 108 0.05 -2.81 3.01
N LYS A 109 0.12 -3.02 1.68
CA LYS A 109 -1.03 -2.88 0.78
C LYS A 109 -2.14 -3.87 1.10
N ALA A 110 -1.81 -5.13 1.34
CA ALA A 110 -2.79 -6.16 1.73
C ALA A 110 -3.45 -5.83 3.07
N LYS A 111 -2.69 -5.39 4.06
CA LYS A 111 -3.22 -4.97 5.37
C LYS A 111 -4.16 -3.77 5.24
N ALA A 112 -3.80 -2.77 4.44
CA ALA A 112 -4.65 -1.60 4.19
C ALA A 112 -5.96 -1.97 3.47
N ALA A 113 -5.89 -2.86 2.48
CA ALA A 113 -7.07 -3.38 1.79
C ALA A 113 -8.01 -4.13 2.74
N ARG A 114 -7.47 -5.01 3.58
CA ARG A 114 -8.24 -5.73 4.60
C ARG A 114 -8.91 -4.77 5.60
N GLN A 115 -8.19 -3.78 6.11
CA GLN A 115 -8.76 -2.80 7.03
C GLN A 115 -9.86 -1.95 6.38
N LYS A 116 -9.71 -1.61 5.09
CA LYS A 116 -10.76 -0.91 4.34
C LYS A 116 -12.02 -1.77 4.22
N GLU A 117 -11.86 -3.05 3.91
CA GLU A 117 -12.96 -3.99 3.80
C GLU A 117 -13.67 -4.23 5.14
N GLU A 118 -12.93 -4.43 6.21
CA GLU A 118 -13.48 -4.54 7.57
C GLU A 118 -14.30 -3.31 7.97
N LYS A 119 -13.83 -2.10 7.65
CA LYS A 119 -14.58 -0.86 7.89
C LYS A 119 -15.85 -0.77 7.04
N ARG A 120 -15.78 -1.20 5.77
CA ARG A 120 -16.91 -1.23 4.85
C ARG A 120 -18.00 -2.15 5.38
N MET A 121 -17.64 -3.39 5.76
CA MET A 121 -18.58 -4.35 6.32
C MET A 121 -19.16 -3.89 7.66
N ALA A 122 -18.33 -3.29 8.52
CA ALA A 122 -18.82 -2.74 9.79
C ALA A 122 -19.85 -1.62 9.61
N LEU A 123 -19.68 -0.76 8.58
CA LEU A 123 -20.67 0.26 8.25
C LEU A 123 -22.00 -0.37 7.76
N ARG A 124 -21.93 -1.38 6.87
CA ARG A 124 -23.08 -2.09 6.35
C ARG A 124 -23.90 -2.73 7.47
N ASN A 125 -23.23 -3.42 8.38
CA ASN A 125 -23.87 -4.03 9.53
C ASN A 125 -24.53 -2.98 10.43
N LYS A 126 -23.87 -1.85 10.70
CA LYS A 126 -24.47 -0.77 11.49
C LYS A 126 -25.74 -0.20 10.87
N VAL A 127 -25.80 -0.06 9.54
CA VAL A 127 -27.01 0.40 8.83
C VAL A 127 -28.15 -0.59 9.04
N VAL A 128 -27.88 -1.89 8.94
CA VAL A 128 -28.87 -2.95 9.14
C VAL A 128 -29.31 -3.02 10.60
N ASP A 129 -28.36 -3.04 11.55
CA ASP A 129 -28.66 -3.07 12.99
C ASP A 129 -29.53 -1.89 13.42
N PHE A 130 -29.29 -0.71 12.82
CA PHE A 130 -30.12 0.46 13.05
C PHE A 130 -31.51 0.29 12.45
N ALA A 131 -31.64 -0.21 11.23
CA ALA A 131 -32.93 -0.41 10.58
C ALA A 131 -33.82 -1.44 11.33
N LEU A 132 -33.22 -2.50 11.86
CA LEU A 132 -33.90 -3.54 12.61
C LEU A 132 -34.59 -3.04 13.89
N GLN A 133 -34.13 -1.93 14.48
CA GLN A 133 -34.76 -1.34 15.66
C GLN A 133 -36.18 -0.81 15.42
N PHE A 134 -36.57 -0.65 14.15
CA PHE A 134 -37.86 -0.08 13.76
C PHE A 134 -38.84 -1.13 13.27
N GLU A 135 -38.54 -2.44 13.35
CA GLU A 135 -39.45 -3.50 13.06
C GLU A 135 -40.73 -3.37 13.92
N GLY A 136 -41.87 -3.57 13.32
CA GLY A 136 -43.20 -3.41 13.98
C GLY A 136 -43.75 -1.98 13.97
N ASN A 137 -42.96 -0.96 13.62
CA ASN A 137 -43.48 0.40 13.54
C ASN A 137 -44.43 0.60 12.34
N PRO A 138 -45.32 1.60 12.41
CA PRO A 138 -46.40 1.70 11.43
C PRO A 138 -45.91 2.13 10.05
N TYR A 139 -46.62 1.67 9.02
CA TYR A 139 -46.53 2.20 7.67
C TYR A 139 -47.46 3.41 7.51
N VAL A 140 -46.94 4.50 6.97
CA VAL A 140 -47.73 5.68 6.57
C VAL A 140 -47.31 6.10 5.18
N TYR A 141 -48.26 6.12 4.24
CA TYR A 141 -47.99 6.57 2.87
C TYR A 141 -47.50 8.01 2.86
N GLY A 142 -46.40 8.30 2.17
CA GLY A 142 -45.77 9.62 2.18
C GLY A 142 -44.95 9.93 3.47
N GLY A 143 -45.02 9.05 4.49
CA GLY A 143 -44.30 9.21 5.74
C GLY A 143 -42.81 8.96 5.63
N THR A 144 -42.04 9.59 6.55
CA THR A 144 -40.59 9.46 6.67
C THR A 144 -40.12 9.27 8.11
N SER A 145 -41.07 9.16 9.04
CA SER A 145 -40.73 8.98 10.46
C SER A 145 -40.52 7.52 10.78
N LEU A 146 -39.35 7.16 11.26
CA LEU A 146 -39.00 5.79 11.63
C LEU A 146 -39.87 5.24 12.76
N THR A 147 -40.44 6.10 13.61
CA THR A 147 -41.27 5.71 14.78
C THR A 147 -42.75 6.01 14.62
N LYS A 148 -43.12 7.09 13.90
CA LYS A 148 -44.51 7.52 13.74
C LYS A 148 -45.13 7.04 12.43
N GLY A 149 -44.36 6.48 11.53
CA GLY A 149 -44.76 5.92 10.26
C GLY A 149 -43.98 6.41 9.05
N ALA A 150 -43.58 5.47 8.24
CA ALA A 150 -42.88 5.70 7.00
C ALA A 150 -43.44 4.80 5.89
N ASP A 151 -43.35 5.24 4.63
CA ASP A 151 -43.50 4.34 3.48
C ASP A 151 -42.14 3.67 3.13
N CYS A 152 -42.15 2.78 2.16
CA CYS A 152 -40.97 1.98 1.80
C CYS A 152 -39.72 2.84 1.53
N SER A 153 -39.83 3.83 0.67
CA SER A 153 -38.70 4.71 0.30
C SER A 153 -38.38 5.75 1.40
N GLY A 154 -39.38 6.20 2.14
CA GLY A 154 -39.20 7.07 3.31
C GLY A 154 -38.46 6.37 4.46
N PHE A 155 -38.76 5.07 4.70
CA PHE A 155 -38.03 4.26 5.67
C PHE A 155 -36.54 4.15 5.29
N VAL A 156 -36.26 3.69 4.08
CA VAL A 156 -34.87 3.54 3.62
C VAL A 156 -34.13 4.87 3.62
N MET A 157 -34.77 5.93 3.11
CA MET A 157 -34.19 7.29 3.12
C MET A 157 -33.79 7.73 4.53
N SER A 158 -34.67 7.50 5.50
CA SER A 158 -34.46 7.94 6.90
C SER A 158 -33.40 7.12 7.61
N VAL A 159 -33.32 5.80 7.35
CA VAL A 159 -32.25 4.94 7.84
C VAL A 159 -30.89 5.41 7.30
N PHE A 160 -30.77 5.61 6.00
CA PHE A 160 -29.51 6.03 5.39
C PHE A 160 -29.08 7.45 5.78
N LYS A 161 -30.03 8.34 6.05
CA LYS A 161 -29.76 9.71 6.53
C LYS A 161 -28.99 9.71 7.85
N GLU A 162 -29.26 8.77 8.75
CA GLU A 162 -28.52 8.64 10.03
C GLU A 162 -27.03 8.41 9.83
N PHE A 163 -26.68 7.76 8.72
CA PHE A 163 -25.28 7.49 8.35
C PHE A 163 -24.69 8.51 7.36
N GLY A 164 -25.38 9.65 7.17
CA GLY A 164 -24.88 10.75 6.34
C GLY A 164 -25.12 10.56 4.82
N TYR A 165 -25.98 9.62 4.43
CA TYR A 165 -26.36 9.42 3.01
C TYR A 165 -27.67 10.13 2.72
N SER A 166 -27.71 10.88 1.63
CA SER A 166 -28.94 11.52 1.13
C SER A 166 -29.50 10.71 -0.04
N LEU A 167 -30.66 10.12 0.17
CA LEU A 167 -31.38 9.35 -0.86
C LEU A 167 -32.57 10.17 -1.39
N PRO A 168 -32.93 10.03 -2.68
CA PRO A 168 -34.17 10.59 -3.23
C PRO A 168 -35.41 10.11 -2.47
N ARG A 169 -36.52 10.87 -2.55
CA ARG A 169 -37.74 10.55 -1.77
C ARG A 169 -38.46 9.29 -2.28
N VAL A 170 -38.50 9.03 -3.57
CA VAL A 170 -39.30 7.94 -4.14
C VAL A 170 -38.44 6.76 -4.60
N ALA A 171 -38.98 5.55 -4.52
CA ALA A 171 -38.23 4.31 -4.80
C ALA A 171 -37.61 4.26 -6.19
N GLY A 172 -38.31 4.72 -7.22
CA GLY A 172 -37.78 4.76 -8.59
C GLY A 172 -36.55 5.69 -8.71
N ALA A 173 -36.62 6.89 -8.12
CA ALA A 173 -35.48 7.81 -8.11
C ALA A 173 -34.32 7.28 -7.23
N GLN A 174 -34.61 6.56 -6.14
CA GLN A 174 -33.59 5.86 -5.36
C GLN A 174 -32.89 4.80 -6.20
N TYR A 175 -33.65 4.04 -6.99
CA TYR A 175 -33.05 3.08 -7.89
C TYR A 175 -32.13 3.77 -8.87
N GLU A 176 -32.61 4.78 -9.60
CA GLU A 176 -31.81 5.50 -10.59
C GLU A 176 -30.51 6.10 -10.01
N ALA A 177 -30.57 6.68 -8.84
CA ALA A 177 -29.42 7.29 -8.18
C ALA A 177 -28.45 6.28 -7.53
N SER A 178 -28.84 5.02 -7.37
CA SER A 178 -28.02 3.98 -6.77
C SER A 178 -26.95 3.46 -7.73
N ARG A 179 -25.83 2.95 -7.19
CA ARG A 179 -24.90 2.12 -7.95
C ARG A 179 -25.53 0.73 -8.14
N LYS A 180 -25.91 0.41 -9.36
CA LYS A 180 -26.52 -0.87 -9.72
C LYS A 180 -25.56 -2.04 -9.44
N LYS A 181 -26.13 -3.17 -9.02
CA LYS A 181 -25.41 -4.43 -8.77
C LYS A 181 -26.17 -5.59 -9.40
N ASP A 182 -25.42 -6.61 -9.75
CA ASP A 182 -26.01 -7.91 -10.06
C ASP A 182 -26.58 -8.52 -8.78
N ILE A 183 -27.74 -9.20 -8.89
CA ILE A 183 -28.41 -9.82 -7.74
C ILE A 183 -27.56 -10.92 -7.09
N SER A 184 -26.72 -11.60 -7.87
CA SER A 184 -25.77 -12.59 -7.35
C SER A 184 -24.65 -12.00 -6.47
N GLN A 185 -24.48 -10.66 -6.51
CA GLN A 185 -23.49 -9.91 -5.75
C GLN A 185 -24.15 -9.08 -4.63
N ILE A 186 -25.39 -9.42 -4.26
CA ILE A 186 -26.09 -8.72 -3.19
C ILE A 186 -25.35 -8.88 -1.85
N GLU A 187 -25.22 -7.79 -1.12
CA GLU A 187 -24.57 -7.77 0.19
C GLU A 187 -25.47 -7.07 1.21
N THR A 188 -25.33 -7.46 2.47
CA THR A 188 -25.98 -6.79 3.61
C THR A 188 -25.84 -5.25 3.49
N GLY A 189 -26.96 -4.53 3.62
CA GLY A 189 -27.01 -3.07 3.44
C GLY A 189 -27.22 -2.59 2.00
N ASP A 190 -27.38 -3.48 1.03
CA ASP A 190 -27.84 -3.13 -0.32
C ASP A 190 -29.36 -2.94 -0.34
N LEU A 191 -29.86 -2.23 -1.35
CA LEU A 191 -31.28 -2.00 -1.57
C LEU A 191 -31.80 -2.94 -2.65
N VAL A 192 -32.90 -3.60 -2.36
CA VAL A 192 -33.66 -4.42 -3.32
C VAL A 192 -34.87 -3.62 -3.79
N PHE A 193 -35.08 -3.54 -5.08
CA PHE A 193 -36.14 -2.79 -5.71
C PHE A 193 -37.12 -3.73 -6.42
N TYR A 194 -38.42 -3.43 -6.33
CA TYR A 194 -39.50 -4.23 -6.90
C TYR A 194 -40.42 -3.39 -7.73
N GLY A 195 -41.16 -4.05 -8.63
CA GLY A 195 -42.17 -3.47 -9.49
C GLY A 195 -42.15 -4.08 -10.89
N SER A 196 -43.28 -4.15 -11.52
CA SER A 196 -43.48 -4.60 -12.90
C SER A 196 -43.56 -3.40 -13.85
N GLY A 197 -42.51 -3.17 -14.61
CA GLY A 197 -42.37 -2.02 -15.51
C GLY A 197 -41.69 -0.80 -14.85
N ALA A 198 -42.29 -0.20 -13.83
CA ALA A 198 -41.71 0.87 -13.03
C ALA A 198 -41.41 0.42 -11.61
N ILE A 199 -40.34 0.94 -11.00
CA ILE A 199 -40.03 0.66 -9.61
C ILE A 199 -41.05 1.35 -8.71
N SER A 200 -41.78 0.52 -7.91
CA SER A 200 -42.80 0.96 -6.99
C SER A 200 -42.50 0.71 -5.52
N HIS A 201 -41.55 -0.20 -5.22
CA HIS A 201 -41.19 -0.57 -3.87
C HIS A 201 -39.66 -0.71 -3.69
N VAL A 202 -39.19 -0.53 -2.46
CA VAL A 202 -37.80 -0.68 -2.07
C VAL A 202 -37.70 -1.27 -0.68
N ALA A 203 -36.68 -2.12 -0.47
CA ALA A 203 -36.36 -2.73 0.80
C ALA A 203 -34.85 -2.71 1.06
N LEU A 204 -34.45 -2.80 2.32
CA LEU A 204 -33.06 -2.96 2.73
C LEU A 204 -32.74 -4.44 2.91
N TYR A 205 -31.73 -4.95 2.21
CA TYR A 205 -31.25 -6.31 2.37
C TYR A 205 -30.44 -6.44 3.66
N ILE A 206 -30.86 -7.36 4.53
CA ILE A 206 -30.26 -7.56 5.86
C ILE A 206 -29.35 -8.78 5.97
N GLY A 207 -29.17 -9.51 4.86
CA GLY A 207 -28.40 -10.77 4.82
C GLY A 207 -29.31 -11.98 4.83
N ASP A 208 -28.74 -13.16 4.61
CA ASP A 208 -29.39 -14.47 4.72
C ASP A 208 -30.70 -14.58 3.94
N GLY A 209 -30.79 -13.96 2.77
CA GLY A 209 -31.99 -13.96 1.94
C GLY A 209 -33.15 -13.12 2.49
N LYS A 210 -32.92 -12.24 3.46
CA LYS A 210 -33.93 -11.43 4.12
C LYS A 210 -33.81 -9.95 3.80
N ILE A 211 -34.92 -9.26 3.87
CA ILE A 211 -35.04 -7.80 3.76
C ILE A 211 -35.84 -7.25 4.94
N ILE A 212 -35.60 -5.98 5.27
CA ILE A 212 -36.50 -5.18 6.11
C ILE A 212 -37.11 -4.05 5.28
N HIS A 213 -38.42 -3.85 5.36
CA HIS A 213 -39.13 -2.85 4.59
C HIS A 213 -40.40 -2.35 5.29
N ALA A 214 -40.78 -1.12 5.05
CA ALA A 214 -42.13 -0.66 5.34
C ALA A 214 -43.07 -1.21 4.24
N SER A 215 -43.87 -2.23 4.58
CA SER A 215 -44.63 -3.06 3.62
C SER A 215 -46.00 -2.46 3.29
N THR A 216 -46.93 -2.54 4.24
CA THR A 216 -48.31 -2.02 4.08
C THR A 216 -48.83 -1.40 5.37
N SER A 217 -49.95 -0.65 5.29
CA SER A 217 -50.58 -0.08 6.48
C SER A 217 -51.08 -1.15 7.49
N ALA A 218 -51.34 -2.37 7.04
CA ALA A 218 -51.71 -3.47 7.90
C ALA A 218 -50.56 -4.16 8.62
N SER A 219 -49.34 -4.17 7.99
CA SER A 219 -48.20 -4.92 8.51
C SER A 219 -47.08 -4.04 9.04
N GLY A 220 -47.07 -2.76 8.68
CA GLY A 220 -45.99 -1.85 9.11
C GLY A 220 -44.63 -2.20 8.52
N ILE A 221 -43.59 -1.91 9.28
CA ILE A 221 -42.18 -2.26 8.99
C ILE A 221 -42.00 -3.73 9.46
N LYS A 222 -41.54 -4.57 8.55
CA LYS A 222 -41.37 -6.01 8.81
C LYS A 222 -40.19 -6.60 8.05
N ILE A 223 -39.80 -7.80 8.48
CA ILE A 223 -38.86 -8.67 7.77
C ILE A 223 -39.60 -9.57 6.81
N SER A 224 -39.09 -9.80 5.62
CA SER A 224 -39.60 -10.73 4.60
C SER A 224 -38.42 -11.41 3.88
N ASP A 225 -38.73 -12.46 3.10
CA ASP A 225 -37.76 -13.00 2.14
C ASP A 225 -37.55 -11.99 1.02
N TYR A 226 -36.30 -11.86 0.53
CA TYR A 226 -36.01 -10.86 -0.52
C TYR A 226 -36.66 -11.22 -1.88
N ASP A 227 -37.01 -12.49 -2.07
CA ASP A 227 -37.62 -13.04 -3.27
C ASP A 227 -39.13 -13.29 -3.12
N TYR A 228 -39.77 -12.70 -2.05
CA TYR A 228 -41.23 -12.76 -1.89
C TYR A 228 -41.98 -12.20 -3.11
N GLU A 229 -41.35 -11.33 -3.84
CA GLU A 229 -41.67 -10.85 -5.18
C GLU A 229 -40.38 -10.87 -5.99
N ARG A 230 -40.42 -11.07 -7.30
CA ARG A 230 -39.25 -11.07 -8.15
C ARG A 230 -38.58 -9.67 -8.11
N PRO A 231 -37.35 -9.55 -7.65
CA PRO A 231 -36.65 -8.28 -7.66
C PRO A 231 -36.48 -7.71 -9.07
N ALA A 232 -36.81 -6.44 -9.25
CA ALA A 232 -36.59 -5.70 -10.50
C ALA A 232 -35.15 -5.22 -10.60
N GLY A 233 -34.44 -5.09 -9.47
CA GLY A 233 -33.04 -4.73 -9.44
C GLY A 233 -32.47 -4.60 -8.03
N VAL A 234 -31.14 -4.50 -7.97
CA VAL A 234 -30.37 -4.26 -6.75
C VAL A 234 -29.47 -3.05 -6.94
N GLY A 235 -29.32 -2.26 -5.90
CA GLY A 235 -28.44 -1.10 -5.91
C GLY A 235 -27.83 -0.81 -4.53
N THR A 236 -26.75 -0.05 -4.50
CA THR A 236 -26.08 0.32 -3.25
C THR A 236 -25.72 1.79 -3.21
N TYR A 237 -25.80 2.38 -2.03
CA TYR A 237 -25.27 3.71 -1.69
C TYR A 237 -24.02 3.61 -0.83
N LEU A 238 -23.77 2.44 -0.21
CA LEU A 238 -22.62 2.20 0.64
C LEU A 238 -21.36 1.92 -0.20
N LYS A 239 -20.26 2.60 0.12
CA LYS A 239 -18.96 2.52 -0.58
C LYS A 239 -17.99 1.59 0.13
#